data_822c238f9d2879a7f7bdb0001d7aefe7
#
_entry.id   822c238f9d2879a7f7bdb0001d7aefe7
#
_cell.length_a   1.000
_cell.length_b   1.000
_cell.length_c   1.000
_cell.angle_alpha   90.00
_cell.angle_beta   90.00
_cell.angle_gamma   90.00
#
_symmetry.space_group_name_H-M   'P 1'
#
loop_
_entity.id
_entity.type
_entity.pdbx_description
1 polymer ?
#
loop_
_entity_poly.entity_id
_entity_poly.type
_entity_poly.pdbx_seq_one_letter_code
_entity_poly.pdbx_strand_id
1 'polypeptide(L)'
;RDFVGQVAEAGCETFIVHARNAILKGLSPKENRDIPPLKYDYAYQLKQDFPRLEILVNGGITTHEEVAEHLRHVDGVMLGREAYHNPWILAEVDRRYYGDEHPLPTRAEVMRGLREFVEEELAAGLPVRLMARHVLGLYQGLPGARQWRRMLSDATLLKGADFDLFEQALAEVESRARPREEACD
;
A
#
# COMPACT_ATOMS: atom_id res chain seq x y z
N ARG A 1 6.08 21.81 18.26
CA ARG A 1 7.30 21.68 19.10
C ARG A 1 6.93 21.31 20.53
N ASP A 2 6.18 22.14 21.25
CA ASP A 2 5.85 21.92 22.66
C ASP A 2 5.19 20.58 22.94
N PHE A 3 4.22 20.19 22.11
CA PHE A 3 3.56 18.88 22.24
C PHE A 3 4.55 17.71 22.08
N VAL A 4 5.39 17.74 21.05
CA VAL A 4 6.40 16.68 20.81
C VAL A 4 7.40 16.65 21.98
N GLY A 5 7.88 17.79 22.44
CA GLY A 5 8.79 17.88 23.57
C GLY A 5 8.21 17.27 24.86
N GLN A 6 6.98 17.63 25.22
CA GLN A 6 6.32 17.09 26.42
C GLN A 6 6.10 15.58 26.35
N VAL A 7 5.70 15.06 25.17
CA VAL A 7 5.48 13.62 24.98
C VAL A 7 6.82 12.86 24.98
N ALA A 8 7.88 13.46 24.43
CA ALA A 8 9.22 12.89 24.46
C ALA A 8 9.79 12.85 25.89
N GLU A 9 9.58 13.88 26.72
CA GLU A 9 9.94 13.90 28.14
C GLU A 9 9.26 12.78 28.92
N ALA A 10 8.07 12.36 28.51
CA ALA A 10 7.36 11.21 29.07
C ALA A 10 7.86 9.85 28.56
N GLY A 11 8.89 9.82 27.70
CA GLY A 11 9.54 8.61 27.21
C GLY A 11 9.12 8.12 25.82
N CYS A 12 8.39 8.91 25.05
CA CYS A 12 8.09 8.57 23.64
C CYS A 12 9.27 8.94 22.74
N GLU A 13 9.82 7.97 22.03
CA GLU A 13 11.00 8.17 21.19
C GLU A 13 10.65 8.22 19.69
N THR A 14 9.51 7.67 19.26
CA THR A 14 9.10 7.58 17.85
C THR A 14 7.84 8.39 17.59
N PHE A 15 7.87 9.23 16.57
CA PHE A 15 6.74 10.06 16.15
C PHE A 15 6.43 9.93 14.67
N ILE A 16 5.21 9.55 14.35
CA ILE A 16 4.71 9.55 12.97
C ILE A 16 3.93 10.85 12.73
N VAL A 17 4.49 11.73 11.92
CA VAL A 17 3.96 13.07 11.65
C VAL A 17 3.14 13.07 10.37
N HIS A 18 1.81 13.22 10.47
CA HIS A 18 0.98 13.44 9.30
C HIS A 18 1.14 14.88 8.80
N ALA A 19 1.66 15.06 7.58
CA ALA A 19 2.07 16.35 7.04
C ALA A 19 0.91 17.25 6.57
N ARG A 20 -0.27 17.18 7.22
CA ARG A 20 -1.42 18.05 6.95
C ARG A 20 -1.98 18.64 8.25
N ASN A 21 -2.41 19.89 8.18
CA ASN A 21 -3.18 20.46 9.29
C ASN A 21 -4.60 19.87 9.28
N ALA A 22 -5.08 19.44 10.45
CA ALA A 22 -6.48 19.06 10.61
C ALA A 22 -7.36 20.32 10.68
N ILE A 23 -8.34 20.41 9.79
CA ILE A 23 -9.37 21.45 9.82
C ILE A 23 -10.59 20.84 10.53
N LEU A 24 -10.81 21.27 11.78
CA LEU A 24 -11.82 20.66 12.65
C LEU A 24 -13.26 21.07 12.33
N LYS A 25 -13.45 22.16 11.58
CA LYS A 25 -14.78 22.66 11.20
C LYS A 25 -14.89 22.74 9.67
N GLY A 26 -15.94 22.14 9.12
CA GLY A 26 -16.27 22.26 7.70
C GLY A 26 -15.70 21.17 6.79
N LEU A 27 -14.82 20.29 7.28
CA LEU A 27 -14.30 19.15 6.52
C LEU A 27 -14.54 17.83 7.25
N SER A 28 -14.96 16.83 6.50
CA SER A 28 -15.02 15.44 6.97
C SER A 28 -13.61 14.86 7.19
N PRO A 29 -13.45 13.74 7.93
CA PRO A 29 -12.17 13.06 8.06
C PRO A 29 -11.53 12.64 6.72
N LYS A 30 -12.35 12.33 5.70
CA LYS A 30 -11.86 12.01 4.35
C LYS A 30 -11.28 13.26 3.68
N GLU A 31 -12.02 14.36 3.68
CA GLU A 31 -11.60 15.63 3.09
C GLU A 31 -10.35 16.19 3.77
N ASN A 32 -10.20 16.02 5.09
CA ASN A 32 -8.99 16.40 5.82
C ASN A 32 -7.72 15.67 5.37
N ARG A 33 -7.86 14.49 4.75
CA ARG A 33 -6.73 13.76 4.17
C ARG A 33 -6.36 14.20 2.76
N ASP A 34 -7.23 14.97 2.09
CA ASP A 34 -7.07 15.31 0.67
C ASP A 34 -6.94 16.82 0.44
N ILE A 35 -7.76 17.64 1.09
CA ILE A 35 -7.90 19.07 0.80
C ILE A 35 -6.79 19.93 1.42
N PRO A 36 -6.44 19.83 2.72
CA PRO A 36 -5.41 20.69 3.28
C PRO A 36 -4.05 20.45 2.61
N PRO A 37 -3.26 21.50 2.36
CA PRO A 37 -1.96 21.35 1.72
C PRO A 37 -1.01 20.52 2.59
N LEU A 38 -0.14 19.75 1.92
CA LEU A 38 0.94 19.02 2.56
C LEU A 38 2.03 20.00 3.00
N LYS A 39 2.56 19.81 4.21
CA LYS A 39 3.54 20.66 4.88
C LYS A 39 4.67 19.79 5.43
N TYR A 40 5.45 19.19 4.56
CA TYR A 40 6.56 18.30 4.95
C TYR A 40 7.64 19.02 5.75
N ASP A 41 7.84 20.32 5.51
CA ASP A 41 8.82 21.15 6.21
C ASP A 41 8.64 21.13 7.75
N TYR A 42 7.42 20.94 8.25
CA TYR A 42 7.18 20.80 9.68
C TYR A 42 7.76 19.50 10.25
N ALA A 43 7.68 18.38 9.51
CA ALA A 43 8.30 17.13 9.92
C ALA A 43 9.81 17.22 9.90
N TYR A 44 10.37 17.85 8.85
CA TYR A 44 11.82 18.07 8.73
C TYR A 44 12.35 18.96 9.86
N GLN A 45 11.62 20.04 10.18
CA GLN A 45 11.98 20.91 11.27
C GLN A 45 11.92 20.20 12.63
N LEU A 46 10.94 19.31 12.84
CA LEU A 46 10.88 18.49 14.06
C LEU A 46 12.11 17.61 14.19
N LYS A 47 12.56 16.98 13.12
CA LYS A 47 13.80 16.18 13.14
C LYS A 47 15.03 17.02 13.48
N GLN A 48 15.13 18.24 12.96
CA GLN A 48 16.21 19.16 13.30
C GLN A 48 16.16 19.62 14.78
N ASP A 49 14.96 19.90 15.29
CA ASP A 49 14.74 20.34 16.67
C ASP A 49 14.97 19.20 17.69
N PHE A 50 14.65 17.97 17.30
CA PHE A 50 14.75 16.77 18.13
C PHE A 50 15.58 15.68 17.45
N PRO A 51 16.91 15.86 17.24
CA PRO A 51 17.72 14.97 16.45
C PRO A 51 17.85 13.54 17.01
N ARG A 52 17.55 13.34 18.28
CA ARG A 52 17.59 12.02 18.95
C ARG A 52 16.26 11.25 18.83
N LEU A 53 15.16 11.94 18.50
CA LEU A 53 13.88 11.27 18.29
C LEU A 53 13.82 10.66 16.89
N GLU A 54 13.13 9.55 16.79
CA GLU A 54 12.79 8.94 15.52
C GLU A 54 11.55 9.63 14.95
N ILE A 55 11.74 10.37 13.85
CA ILE A 55 10.67 11.13 13.20
C ILE A 55 10.36 10.48 11.84
N LEU A 56 9.13 10.02 11.69
CA LEU A 56 8.61 9.48 10.44
C LEU A 56 7.61 10.45 9.83
N VAL A 57 7.63 10.62 8.52
CA VAL A 57 6.66 11.44 7.80
C VAL A 57 5.57 10.60 7.15
N ASN A 58 4.33 11.09 7.19
CA ASN A 58 3.17 10.50 6.52
C ASN A 58 2.37 11.58 5.79
N GLY A 59 1.74 11.22 4.68
CA GLY A 59 0.76 12.04 3.96
C GLY A 59 1.07 12.21 2.48
N GLY A 60 0.23 11.66 1.61
CA GLY A 60 0.26 11.87 0.16
C GLY A 60 1.40 11.19 -0.60
N ILE A 61 2.26 10.44 0.04
CA ILE A 61 3.44 9.79 -0.56
C ILE A 61 2.99 8.56 -1.35
N THR A 62 3.39 8.47 -2.61
CA THR A 62 2.89 7.50 -3.59
C THR A 62 3.97 6.84 -4.44
N THR A 63 5.22 7.31 -4.38
CA THR A 63 6.33 6.76 -5.17
C THR A 63 7.58 6.52 -4.33
N HIS A 64 8.47 5.65 -4.81
CA HIS A 64 9.77 5.43 -4.18
C HIS A 64 10.70 6.65 -4.27
N GLU A 65 10.56 7.46 -5.30
CA GLU A 65 11.31 8.71 -5.47
C GLU A 65 10.94 9.70 -4.37
N GLU A 66 9.63 9.85 -4.08
CA GLU A 66 9.17 10.66 -2.95
C GLU A 66 9.65 10.11 -1.61
N VAL A 67 9.61 8.78 -1.41
CA VAL A 67 10.15 8.13 -0.21
C VAL A 67 11.65 8.46 -0.04
N ALA A 68 12.45 8.31 -1.10
CA ALA A 68 13.88 8.58 -1.06
C ALA A 68 14.18 10.04 -0.76
N GLU A 69 13.38 10.98 -1.29
CA GLU A 69 13.53 12.40 -0.97
C GLU A 69 13.23 12.69 0.50
N HIS A 70 12.16 12.14 1.05
CA HIS A 70 11.83 12.35 2.46
C HIS A 70 12.88 11.75 3.40
N LEU A 71 13.44 10.58 3.09
CA LEU A 71 14.48 9.93 3.89
C LEU A 71 15.79 10.72 4.01
N ARG A 72 15.98 11.78 3.22
CA ARG A 72 17.09 12.72 3.41
C ARG A 72 16.90 13.64 4.61
N HIS A 73 15.69 13.77 5.11
CA HIS A 73 15.30 14.76 6.11
C HIS A 73 14.79 14.14 7.41
N VAL A 74 14.26 12.92 7.37
CA VAL A 74 13.65 12.21 8.48
C VAL A 74 14.10 10.75 8.53
N ASP A 75 13.81 10.05 9.62
CA ASP A 75 14.28 8.69 9.84
C ASP A 75 13.43 7.64 9.13
N GLY A 76 12.20 7.97 8.75
CA GLY A 76 11.33 7.02 8.10
C GLY A 76 10.16 7.66 7.36
N VAL A 77 9.50 6.85 6.54
CA VAL A 77 8.34 7.24 5.74
C VAL A 77 7.22 6.23 5.95
N MET A 78 6.02 6.71 6.26
CA MET A 78 4.84 5.88 6.37
C MET A 78 3.98 6.02 5.11
N LEU A 79 3.82 4.93 4.37
CA LEU A 79 2.85 4.81 3.28
C LEU A 79 1.48 4.43 3.85
N GLY A 80 0.45 5.17 3.48
CA GLY A 80 -0.92 4.88 3.90
C GLY A 80 -1.74 4.29 2.76
N ARG A 81 -2.55 5.13 2.12
CA ARG A 81 -3.50 4.70 1.09
C ARG A 81 -2.85 4.08 -0.14
N GLU A 82 -1.65 4.50 -0.51
CA GLU A 82 -0.92 3.93 -1.64
C GLU A 82 -0.60 2.45 -1.39
N ALA A 83 -0.12 2.09 -0.22
CA ALA A 83 0.13 0.69 0.14
C ALA A 83 -1.11 -0.20 0.03
N TYR A 84 -2.31 0.36 0.21
CA TYR A 84 -3.57 -0.37 0.06
C TYR A 84 -4.09 -0.41 -1.38
N HIS A 85 -4.01 0.71 -2.12
CA HIS A 85 -4.54 0.79 -3.48
C HIS A 85 -3.60 0.23 -4.52
N ASN A 86 -2.29 0.29 -4.27
CA ASN A 86 -1.21 -0.23 -5.10
C ASN A 86 -0.20 -0.98 -4.23
N PRO A 87 -0.58 -2.15 -3.67
CA PRO A 87 0.27 -2.88 -2.73
C PRO A 87 1.61 -3.29 -3.35
N TRP A 88 1.72 -3.29 -4.68
CA TRP A 88 2.97 -3.62 -5.37
C TRP A 88 4.11 -2.65 -5.08
N ILE A 89 3.82 -1.44 -4.63
CA ILE A 89 4.87 -0.50 -4.17
C ILE A 89 5.71 -1.10 -3.02
N LEU A 90 5.14 -2.00 -2.24
CA LEU A 90 5.84 -2.64 -1.13
C LEU A 90 6.81 -3.74 -1.56
N ALA A 91 6.69 -4.27 -2.79
CA ALA A 91 7.51 -5.38 -3.26
C ALA A 91 9.01 -5.05 -3.30
N GLU A 92 9.36 -3.79 -3.53
CA GLU A 92 10.74 -3.35 -3.65
C GLU A 92 11.32 -2.75 -2.36
N VAL A 93 10.53 -2.63 -1.29
CA VAL A 93 10.91 -1.92 -0.05
C VAL A 93 12.16 -2.52 0.57
N ASP A 94 12.18 -3.83 0.77
CA ASP A 94 13.30 -4.50 1.43
C ASP A 94 14.59 -4.37 0.61
N ARG A 95 14.49 -4.50 -0.70
CA ARG A 95 15.62 -4.33 -1.62
C ARG A 95 16.12 -2.89 -1.66
N ARG A 96 15.21 -1.90 -1.70
CA ARG A 96 15.59 -0.48 -1.85
C ARG A 96 16.13 0.14 -0.58
N TYR A 97 15.64 -0.29 0.59
CA TYR A 97 15.89 0.43 1.85
C TYR A 97 16.56 -0.43 2.92
N TYR A 98 16.50 -1.76 2.81
CA TYR A 98 17.04 -2.68 3.82
C TYR A 98 18.15 -3.61 3.29
N GLY A 99 18.56 -3.44 2.01
CA GLY A 99 19.68 -4.17 1.44
C GLY A 99 19.40 -5.65 1.16
N ASP A 100 18.13 -6.02 1.05
CA ASP A 100 17.74 -7.37 0.66
C ASP A 100 18.08 -7.64 -0.82
N GLU A 101 18.79 -8.73 -1.10
CA GLU A 101 19.22 -9.14 -2.44
C GLU A 101 18.34 -10.26 -3.03
N HIS A 102 17.32 -10.72 -2.30
CA HIS A 102 16.42 -11.75 -2.82
C HIS A 102 15.72 -11.30 -4.10
N PRO A 103 15.50 -12.22 -5.06
CA PRO A 103 14.73 -11.92 -6.26
C PRO A 103 13.32 -11.42 -5.91
N LEU A 104 12.86 -10.39 -6.61
CA LEU A 104 11.49 -9.92 -6.44
C LEU A 104 10.52 -11.01 -6.91
N PRO A 105 9.51 -11.35 -6.10
CA PRO A 105 8.47 -12.28 -6.52
C PRO A 105 7.65 -11.67 -7.65
N THR A 106 7.03 -12.50 -8.46
CA THR A 106 5.96 -12.07 -9.36
C THR A 106 4.66 -11.82 -8.60
N ARG A 107 3.74 -11.04 -9.17
CA ARG A 107 2.41 -10.84 -8.58
C ARG A 107 1.63 -12.15 -8.42
N ALA A 108 1.81 -13.09 -9.36
CA ALA A 108 1.20 -14.41 -9.28
C ALA A 108 1.76 -15.23 -8.12
N GLU A 109 3.07 -15.20 -7.88
CA GLU A 109 3.70 -15.86 -6.73
C GLU A 109 3.21 -15.27 -5.40
N VAL A 110 3.12 -13.94 -5.30
CA VAL A 110 2.56 -13.26 -4.12
C VAL A 110 1.12 -13.71 -3.87
N MET A 111 0.28 -13.78 -4.92
CA MET A 111 -1.11 -14.22 -4.75
C MET A 111 -1.20 -15.69 -4.35
N ARG A 112 -0.39 -16.56 -4.95
CA ARG A 112 -0.33 -17.99 -4.60
C ARG A 112 0.20 -18.22 -3.19
N GLY A 113 1.11 -17.37 -2.72
CA GLY A 113 1.57 -17.39 -1.32
C GLY A 113 0.48 -17.12 -0.28
N LEU A 114 -0.64 -16.52 -0.68
CA LEU A 114 -1.80 -16.31 0.19
C LEU A 114 -2.77 -17.51 0.24
N ARG A 115 -2.51 -18.60 -0.51
CA ARG A 115 -3.44 -19.73 -0.63
C ARG A 115 -3.79 -20.33 0.74
N GLU A 116 -2.79 -20.68 1.53
CA GLU A 116 -3.00 -21.30 2.84
C GLU A 116 -3.86 -20.41 3.74
N PHE A 117 -3.54 -19.12 3.83
CA PHE A 117 -4.34 -18.14 4.58
C PHE A 117 -5.78 -18.07 4.09
N VAL A 118 -6.01 -18.03 2.78
CA VAL A 118 -7.37 -17.95 2.21
C VAL A 118 -8.16 -19.24 2.52
N GLU A 119 -7.52 -20.40 2.41
CA GLU A 119 -8.15 -21.70 2.69
C GLU A 119 -8.49 -21.85 4.17
N GLU A 120 -7.63 -21.38 5.09
CA GLU A 120 -7.90 -21.34 6.53
C GLU A 120 -9.10 -20.44 6.86
N GLU A 121 -9.15 -19.23 6.30
CA GLU A 121 -10.24 -18.29 6.52
C GLU A 121 -11.59 -18.81 5.96
N LEU A 122 -11.55 -19.50 4.81
CA LEU A 122 -12.71 -20.19 4.24
C LEU A 122 -13.20 -21.31 5.17
N ALA A 123 -12.30 -22.12 5.72
CA ALA A 123 -12.63 -23.16 6.68
C ALA A 123 -13.24 -22.58 7.98
N ALA A 124 -12.81 -21.37 8.37
CA ALA A 124 -13.40 -20.62 9.48
C ALA A 124 -14.76 -19.97 9.13
N GLY A 125 -15.23 -20.09 7.87
CA GLY A 125 -16.53 -19.58 7.41
C GLY A 125 -16.51 -18.17 6.84
N LEU A 126 -15.34 -17.56 6.63
CA LEU A 126 -15.24 -16.25 5.98
C LEU A 126 -15.33 -16.41 4.45
N PRO A 127 -16.22 -15.67 3.77
CA PRO A 127 -16.36 -15.77 2.32
C PRO A 127 -15.21 -15.05 1.59
N VAL A 128 -14.78 -15.57 0.43
CA VAL A 128 -13.72 -15.03 -0.44
C VAL A 128 -13.85 -13.52 -0.67
N ARG A 129 -15.06 -12.99 -0.77
CA ARG A 129 -15.30 -11.55 -0.98
C ARG A 129 -14.66 -10.62 0.05
N LEU A 130 -14.46 -11.10 1.29
CA LEU A 130 -13.83 -10.30 2.35
C LEU A 130 -12.32 -10.21 2.16
N MET A 131 -11.71 -11.22 1.55
CA MET A 131 -10.28 -11.26 1.24
C MET A 131 -9.98 -10.64 -0.13
N ALA A 132 -10.77 -10.97 -1.15
CA ALA A 132 -10.60 -10.48 -2.52
C ALA A 132 -10.54 -8.95 -2.61
N ARG A 133 -11.32 -8.23 -1.80
CA ARG A 133 -11.32 -6.76 -1.76
C ARG A 133 -9.95 -6.13 -1.44
N HIS A 134 -9.09 -6.86 -0.75
CA HIS A 134 -7.79 -6.36 -0.32
C HIS A 134 -6.69 -6.55 -1.37
N VAL A 135 -6.93 -7.39 -2.39
CA VAL A 135 -5.95 -7.65 -3.46
C VAL A 135 -6.32 -7.02 -4.80
N LEU A 136 -7.40 -6.23 -4.85
CA LEU A 136 -7.87 -5.59 -6.08
C LEU A 136 -6.83 -4.68 -6.73
N GLY A 137 -5.94 -4.07 -5.94
CA GLY A 137 -4.87 -3.19 -6.37
C GLY A 137 -3.62 -3.91 -6.89
N LEU A 138 -3.50 -5.23 -6.74
CA LEU A 138 -2.26 -5.97 -7.04
C LEU A 138 -1.75 -5.76 -8.46
N TYR A 139 -2.64 -5.58 -9.43
CA TYR A 139 -2.32 -5.34 -10.84
C TYR A 139 -2.53 -3.87 -11.26
N GLN A 140 -2.56 -2.93 -10.32
CA GLN A 140 -2.76 -1.51 -10.61
C GLN A 140 -1.77 -1.01 -11.68
N GLY A 141 -2.30 -0.33 -12.72
CA GLY A 141 -1.49 0.25 -13.79
C GLY A 141 -1.01 -0.73 -14.88
N LEU A 142 -1.33 -2.03 -14.80
CA LEU A 142 -0.89 -3.06 -15.76
C LEU A 142 -1.98 -3.51 -16.72
N PRO A 143 -1.61 -4.06 -17.90
CA PRO A 143 -2.54 -4.79 -18.76
C PRO A 143 -3.27 -5.88 -17.97
N GLY A 144 -4.59 -6.02 -18.18
CA GLY A 144 -5.40 -6.99 -17.44
C GLY A 144 -5.91 -6.52 -16.08
N ALA A 145 -5.43 -5.41 -15.51
CA ALA A 145 -5.87 -4.88 -14.21
C ALA A 145 -7.38 -4.67 -14.11
N ARG A 146 -8.03 -4.24 -15.21
CA ARG A 146 -9.50 -4.08 -15.26
C ARG A 146 -10.22 -5.41 -15.09
N GLN A 147 -9.71 -6.46 -15.74
CA GLN A 147 -10.28 -7.79 -15.68
C GLN A 147 -10.10 -8.41 -14.30
N TRP A 148 -8.89 -8.29 -13.72
CA TRP A 148 -8.60 -8.67 -12.34
C TRP A 148 -9.64 -8.10 -11.37
N ARG A 149 -9.80 -6.77 -11.37
CA ARG A 149 -10.78 -6.10 -10.50
C ARG A 149 -12.20 -6.54 -10.78
N ARG A 150 -12.59 -6.70 -12.06
CA ARG A 150 -13.93 -7.13 -12.43
C ARG A 150 -14.26 -8.49 -11.86
N MET A 151 -13.40 -9.48 -12.05
CA MET A 151 -13.63 -10.86 -11.58
C MET A 151 -13.71 -10.91 -10.05
N LEU A 152 -12.78 -10.24 -9.37
CA LEU A 152 -12.71 -10.26 -7.90
C LEU A 152 -13.67 -9.29 -7.19
N SER A 153 -14.53 -8.61 -7.94
CA SER A 153 -15.64 -7.79 -7.40
C SER A 153 -17.02 -8.21 -7.92
N ASP A 154 -17.11 -9.23 -8.77
CA ASP A 154 -18.36 -9.75 -9.30
C ASP A 154 -19.08 -10.58 -8.23
N ALA A 155 -20.25 -10.13 -7.81
CA ALA A 155 -21.04 -10.78 -6.75
C ALA A 155 -21.43 -12.23 -7.11
N THR A 156 -21.60 -12.53 -8.39
CA THR A 156 -21.98 -13.87 -8.87
C THR A 156 -20.78 -14.82 -8.78
N LEU A 157 -19.61 -14.38 -9.22
CA LEU A 157 -18.36 -15.18 -9.15
C LEU A 157 -17.92 -15.39 -7.70
N LEU A 158 -18.09 -14.41 -6.84
CA LEU A 158 -17.69 -14.47 -5.43
C LEU A 158 -18.59 -15.35 -4.56
N LYS A 159 -19.80 -15.71 -5.07
CA LYS A 159 -20.76 -16.51 -4.31
C LYS A 159 -20.31 -17.97 -4.22
N GLY A 160 -19.90 -18.40 -3.03
CA GLY A 160 -19.42 -19.78 -2.80
C GLY A 160 -18.08 -20.08 -3.46
N ALA A 161 -17.33 -19.04 -3.86
CA ALA A 161 -15.99 -19.19 -4.42
C ALA A 161 -14.98 -19.66 -3.36
N ASP A 162 -13.95 -20.32 -3.83
CA ASP A 162 -12.73 -20.69 -3.11
C ASP A 162 -11.51 -20.00 -3.73
N PHE A 163 -10.29 -20.49 -3.43
CA PHE A 163 -9.06 -19.94 -3.97
C PHE A 163 -8.95 -20.03 -5.50
N ASP A 164 -9.64 -20.96 -6.14
CA ASP A 164 -9.57 -21.15 -7.60
C ASP A 164 -10.06 -19.93 -8.38
N LEU A 165 -10.91 -19.07 -7.77
CA LEU A 165 -11.29 -17.80 -8.38
C LEU A 165 -10.06 -16.88 -8.58
N PHE A 166 -9.11 -16.87 -7.65
CA PHE A 166 -7.87 -16.10 -7.81
C PHE A 166 -6.99 -16.67 -8.92
N GLU A 167 -6.88 -18.00 -9.05
CA GLU A 167 -6.12 -18.64 -10.14
C GLU A 167 -6.75 -18.33 -11.50
N GLN A 168 -8.08 -18.36 -11.61
CA GLN A 168 -8.78 -17.98 -12.84
C GLN A 168 -8.52 -16.51 -13.20
N ALA A 169 -8.54 -15.62 -12.21
CA ALA A 169 -8.25 -14.19 -12.40
C ALA A 169 -6.78 -13.97 -12.82
N LEU A 170 -5.83 -14.72 -12.26
CA LEU A 170 -4.42 -14.70 -12.64
C LEU A 170 -4.25 -15.15 -14.11
N ALA A 171 -4.83 -16.28 -14.49
CA ALA A 171 -4.76 -16.81 -15.86
C ALA A 171 -5.30 -15.80 -16.88
N GLU A 172 -6.40 -15.11 -16.55
CA GLU A 172 -7.00 -14.10 -17.42
C GLU A 172 -6.10 -12.85 -17.58
N VAL A 173 -5.40 -12.43 -16.52
CA VAL A 173 -4.42 -11.34 -16.62
C VAL A 173 -3.21 -11.75 -17.44
N GLU A 174 -2.65 -12.93 -17.19
CA GLU A 174 -1.48 -13.45 -17.92
C GLU A 174 -1.75 -13.62 -19.42
N SER A 175 -2.96 -14.06 -19.78
CA SER A 175 -3.36 -14.18 -21.19
C SER A 175 -3.35 -12.84 -21.93
N ARG A 176 -3.59 -11.74 -21.23
CA ARG A 176 -3.62 -10.37 -21.79
C ARG A 176 -2.27 -9.66 -21.74
N ALA A 177 -1.37 -10.11 -20.86
CA ALA A 177 -0.02 -9.58 -20.75
C ALA A 177 0.90 -10.10 -21.86
N ARG A 178 0.58 -11.25 -22.49
CA ARG A 178 1.32 -11.76 -23.65
C ARG A 178 1.09 -10.83 -24.85
N PRO A 179 2.14 -10.41 -25.58
CA PRO A 179 1.96 -9.75 -26.86
C PRO A 179 1.07 -10.65 -27.74
N ARG A 180 0.09 -10.07 -28.41
CA ARG A 180 -0.58 -10.77 -29.51
C ARG A 180 0.51 -11.10 -30.52
N GLU A 181 0.86 -12.37 -30.67
CA GLU A 181 1.58 -12.80 -31.83
C GLU A 181 0.73 -12.37 -33.03
N GLU A 182 1.29 -11.44 -33.81
CA GLU A 182 0.66 -11.05 -35.06
C GLU A 182 0.52 -12.35 -35.89
N ALA A 183 -0.73 -12.74 -36.13
CA ALA A 183 -1.04 -13.72 -37.11
C ALA A 183 -0.59 -13.13 -38.45
N CYS A 184 0.62 -13.48 -38.89
CA CYS A 184 1.05 -13.34 -40.28
C CYS A 184 0.28 -14.38 -41.08
N ASP A 185 -0.74 -13.92 -41.78
CA ASP A 185 -1.27 -14.59 -42.97
C ASP A 185 -0.47 -14.12 -44.18
#